data_71a9023bf2ee7b8a9bdc7876daaf1824
#
_entry.id   71a9023bf2ee7b8a9bdc7876daaf1824
#
_cell.length_a   1.000
_cell.length_b   1.000
_cell.length_c   1.000
_cell.angle_alpha   90.00
_cell.angle_beta   90.00
_cell.angle_gamma   90.00
#
_symmetry.space_group_name_H-M   'P 1'
#
loop_
_entity.id
_entity.type
_entity.pdbx_description
1 polymer ?
#
loop_
_entity_poly.entity_id
_entity_poly.type
_entity_poly.pdbx_seq_one_letter_code
_entity_poly.pdbx_strand_id
1 'polypeptide(L)'
;MTEAAKSSFAYVTYIRTTPEELWAALTTPEFIKKYWFGMNIETDWKTGSSWKLVFPDGRVADTGEIAEIEKPRRLVLRWRNEFRPELHEEGYARCVIEIEPAGEVVKLTITHEIDRPGSKLIEAVSGGWPRILSSLKTLLETEMALPPIGERTR
;
A
#
# COMPACT_ATOMS: atom_id res chain seq x y z
N MET A 1 -31.49 -2.19 8.01
CA MET A 1 -30.62 -2.28 8.20
C MET A 1 -29.63 -1.99 7.69
N THR A 2 -29.10 -1.62 7.70
CA THR A 2 -28.27 -1.28 6.98
C THR A 2 -27.15 -1.77 7.07
N GLU A 3 -26.56 -2.03 6.37
CA GLU A 3 -25.55 -2.54 6.42
C GLU A 3 -24.55 -1.87 6.19
N ALA A 4 -24.33 -1.39 5.60
CA ALA A 4 -23.15 -1.01 5.15
C ALA A 4 -22.61 0.16 5.69
N ALA A 5 -22.13 0.25 6.70
CA ALA A 5 -21.40 1.36 7.23
C ALA A 5 -19.93 1.19 6.90
N LYS A 6 -19.63 0.84 5.67
CA LYS A 6 -18.26 0.53 5.28
C LYS A 6 -17.87 1.25 3.99
N SER A 7 -16.63 1.71 3.90
CA SER A 7 -16.04 2.21 2.67
C SER A 7 -14.93 1.26 2.26
N SER A 8 -14.79 1.00 0.97
CA SER A 8 -13.84 0.02 0.48
C SER A 8 -13.34 0.40 -0.91
N PHE A 9 -12.09 0.06 -1.17
CA PHE A 9 -11.45 0.22 -2.47
C PHE A 9 -10.63 -1.03 -2.75
N ALA A 10 -10.80 -1.59 -3.95
CA ALA A 10 -10.01 -2.76 -4.35
C ALA A 10 -9.36 -2.45 -5.70
N TYR A 11 -8.11 -2.88 -5.84
CA TYR A 11 -7.37 -2.68 -7.06
C TYR A 11 -6.61 -3.95 -7.41
N VAL A 12 -6.69 -4.38 -8.65
CA VAL A 12 -6.03 -5.60 -9.11
C VAL A 12 -5.13 -5.24 -10.29
N THR A 13 -3.90 -5.75 -10.26
CA THR A 13 -3.01 -5.58 -11.40
C THR A 13 -2.20 -6.86 -11.58
N TYR A 14 -1.73 -7.09 -12.80
CA TYR A 14 -0.92 -8.25 -13.12
C TYR A 14 0.47 -7.77 -13.51
N ILE A 15 1.51 -8.38 -12.92
CA ILE A 15 2.88 -7.94 -13.09
C ILE A 15 3.73 -9.12 -13.57
N ARG A 16 4.57 -8.87 -14.55
CA ARG A 16 5.48 -9.91 -15.05
C ARG A 16 6.65 -10.01 -14.07
N THR A 17 6.50 -10.88 -13.09
CA THR A 17 7.47 -11.08 -12.03
C THR A 17 7.15 -12.38 -11.32
N THR A 18 7.87 -12.70 -10.26
CA THR A 18 7.57 -13.87 -9.42
C THR A 18 7.04 -13.39 -8.09
N PRO A 19 6.32 -14.27 -7.34
CA PRO A 19 5.85 -13.89 -6.01
C PRO A 19 6.99 -13.43 -5.10
N GLU A 20 8.14 -14.11 -5.17
CA GLU A 20 9.28 -13.77 -4.32
C GLU A 20 9.85 -12.41 -4.64
N GLU A 21 9.95 -12.07 -5.94
CA GLU A 21 10.47 -10.77 -6.34
C GLU A 21 9.49 -9.66 -5.98
N LEU A 22 8.20 -9.91 -6.15
CA LEU A 22 7.20 -8.92 -5.78
C LEU A 22 7.22 -8.70 -4.27
N TRP A 23 7.31 -9.79 -3.50
CA TRP A 23 7.38 -9.68 -2.04
C TRP A 23 8.61 -8.85 -1.61
N ALA A 24 9.76 -9.12 -2.22
CA ALA A 24 10.96 -8.36 -1.92
C ALA A 24 10.76 -6.88 -2.24
N ALA A 25 10.09 -6.57 -3.36
CA ALA A 25 9.85 -5.18 -3.72
C ALA A 25 8.91 -4.50 -2.72
N LEU A 26 7.96 -5.23 -2.16
CA LEU A 26 7.01 -4.67 -1.20
C LEU A 26 7.62 -4.48 0.19
N THR A 27 8.68 -5.22 0.53
CA THR A 27 9.20 -5.25 1.89
C THR A 27 10.66 -4.81 2.04
N THR A 28 11.31 -4.39 0.96
CA THR A 28 12.71 -3.99 0.99
C THR A 28 12.84 -2.49 0.75
N PRO A 29 13.51 -1.74 1.65
CA PRO A 29 13.59 -0.28 1.52
C PRO A 29 14.12 0.21 0.18
N GLU A 30 15.13 -0.46 -0.38
CA GLU A 30 15.69 -0.04 -1.67
C GLU A 30 14.66 -0.03 -2.78
N PHE A 31 13.76 -1.03 -2.79
CA PHE A 31 12.70 -1.09 -3.79
C PHE A 31 11.60 -0.09 -3.45
N ILE A 32 11.19 -0.05 -2.19
CA ILE A 32 10.07 0.82 -1.77
C ILE A 32 10.36 2.27 -2.14
N LYS A 33 11.57 2.74 -1.87
CA LYS A 33 11.95 4.12 -2.19
C LYS A 33 11.86 4.41 -3.67
N LYS A 34 12.16 3.41 -4.52
CA LYS A 34 12.14 3.62 -5.96
C LYS A 34 10.72 3.75 -6.50
N TYR A 35 9.82 2.83 -6.12
CA TYR A 35 8.50 2.87 -6.75
C TYR A 35 7.50 3.72 -5.97
N TRP A 36 7.77 4.01 -4.71
CA TRP A 36 6.86 4.82 -3.88
C TRP A 36 7.38 6.26 -3.76
N PHE A 37 8.06 6.73 -4.81
CA PHE A 37 8.42 8.14 -4.96
C PHE A 37 9.21 8.69 -3.77
N GLY A 38 10.18 7.91 -3.30
CA GLY A 38 11.07 8.30 -2.20
C GLY A 38 10.58 7.98 -0.82
N MET A 39 9.35 7.46 -0.70
CA MET A 39 8.82 7.05 0.60
C MET A 39 9.51 5.78 1.08
N ASN A 40 9.40 5.52 2.37
CA ASN A 40 9.95 4.29 2.93
C ASN A 40 9.03 3.75 4.02
N ILE A 41 9.04 2.44 4.21
CA ILE A 41 8.29 1.79 5.29
C ILE A 41 9.31 1.26 6.30
N GLU A 42 9.13 1.63 7.57
CA GLU A 42 10.00 1.18 8.66
C GLU A 42 9.23 0.24 9.55
N THR A 43 9.68 -0.99 9.65
CA THR A 43 9.04 -2.02 10.47
C THR A 43 9.93 -3.26 10.55
N ASP A 44 9.58 -4.18 11.45
CA ASP A 44 10.32 -5.44 11.58
C ASP A 44 9.73 -6.56 10.73
N TRP A 45 8.63 -6.29 10.02
CA TRP A 45 7.95 -7.26 9.15
C TRP A 45 7.55 -8.54 9.89
N LYS A 46 6.96 -8.38 11.06
CA LYS A 46 6.45 -9.49 11.88
C LYS A 46 5.04 -9.15 12.35
N THR A 47 4.22 -10.18 12.53
CA THR A 47 2.89 -9.98 13.09
C THR A 47 2.99 -9.27 14.44
N GLY A 48 2.22 -8.21 14.61
CA GLY A 48 2.22 -7.41 15.82
C GLY A 48 3.20 -6.25 15.80
N SER A 49 4.10 -6.20 14.81
CA SER A 49 5.05 -5.08 14.74
C SER A 49 4.35 -3.81 14.31
N SER A 50 4.77 -2.69 14.88
CA SER A 50 4.31 -1.40 14.38
C SER A 50 5.05 -1.08 13.09
N TRP A 51 4.43 -0.27 12.24
CA TRP A 51 5.06 0.18 11.00
C TRP A 51 4.76 1.65 10.79
N LYS A 52 5.62 2.32 10.05
CA LYS A 52 5.35 3.69 9.62
C LYS A 52 5.84 3.90 8.20
N LEU A 53 5.07 4.68 7.47
CA LEU A 53 5.44 5.15 6.14
C LEU A 53 5.98 6.56 6.34
N VAL A 54 7.21 6.80 5.87
CA VAL A 54 7.86 8.10 6.09
C VAL A 54 8.17 8.78 4.78
N PHE A 55 8.03 10.10 4.78
CA PHE A 55 8.41 10.92 3.64
C PHE A 55 9.93 10.97 3.50
N PRO A 56 10.43 11.37 2.32
CA PRO A 56 11.89 11.50 2.15
C PRO A 56 12.55 12.43 3.17
N ASP A 57 11.82 13.40 3.72
CA ASP A 57 12.38 14.32 4.73
C ASP A 57 12.26 13.78 6.16
N GLY A 58 11.73 12.56 6.32
CA GLY A 58 11.64 11.93 7.63
C GLY A 58 10.32 12.10 8.35
N ARG A 59 9.42 12.97 7.84
CA ARG A 59 8.11 13.12 8.46
C ARG A 59 7.30 11.84 8.30
N VAL A 60 6.46 11.56 9.29
CA VAL A 60 5.63 10.34 9.26
C VAL A 60 4.34 10.63 8.48
N ALA A 61 4.07 9.81 7.48
CA ALA A 61 2.86 9.94 6.68
C ALA A 61 1.72 9.08 7.23
N ASP A 62 2.02 7.83 7.53
CA ASP A 62 1.02 6.87 8.00
C ASP A 62 1.65 5.94 9.01
N THR A 63 0.81 5.33 9.86
CA THR A 63 1.29 4.35 10.84
C THR A 63 0.29 3.23 10.96
N GLY A 64 0.70 2.17 11.63
CA GLY A 64 -0.19 1.08 11.93
C GLY A 64 0.52 -0.10 12.53
N GLU A 65 -0.07 -1.27 12.32
CA GLU A 65 0.43 -2.50 12.87
C GLU A 65 0.30 -3.58 11.82
N ILE A 66 1.24 -4.51 11.78
CA ILE A 66 1.16 -5.66 10.89
C ILE A 66 0.22 -6.67 11.55
N ALA A 67 -0.98 -6.83 11.00
CA ALA A 67 -1.98 -7.73 11.55
C ALA A 67 -1.72 -9.18 11.13
N GLU A 68 -1.29 -9.39 9.88
CA GLU A 68 -0.94 -10.71 9.37
C GLU A 68 0.19 -10.57 8.38
N ILE A 69 1.09 -11.55 8.37
CA ILE A 69 2.13 -11.57 7.34
C ILE A 69 2.41 -13.04 7.00
N GLU A 70 2.31 -13.35 5.70
CA GLU A 70 2.51 -14.71 5.23
C GLU A 70 3.27 -14.61 3.90
N LYS A 71 4.58 -14.66 4.00
CA LYS A 71 5.46 -14.52 2.85
C LYS A 71 5.35 -15.73 1.93
N PRO A 72 5.23 -15.57 0.61
CA PRO A 72 5.15 -14.31 -0.14
C PRO A 72 3.72 -14.03 -0.65
N ARG A 73 2.69 -14.38 0.12
CA ARG A 73 1.33 -14.39 -0.38
C ARG A 73 0.42 -13.31 0.17
N ARG A 74 0.64 -12.90 1.40
CA ARG A 74 -0.38 -12.08 2.05
C ARG A 74 0.23 -11.18 3.12
N LEU A 75 -0.22 -9.93 3.15
CA LEU A 75 0.18 -8.97 4.16
C LEU A 75 -1.05 -8.16 4.51
N VAL A 76 -1.41 -8.12 5.79
CA VAL A 76 -2.55 -7.35 6.26
C VAL A 76 -2.04 -6.29 7.24
N LEU A 77 -2.37 -5.04 6.96
CA LEU A 77 -1.92 -3.91 7.74
C LEU A 77 -3.11 -3.16 8.32
N ARG A 78 -2.99 -2.75 9.59
CA ARG A 78 -3.84 -1.71 10.11
C ARG A 78 -3.18 -0.41 9.72
N TRP A 79 -3.96 0.57 9.28
CA TRP A 79 -3.45 1.75 8.58
C TRP A 79 -4.16 2.99 9.05
N ARG A 80 -3.42 4.01 9.50
CA ARG A 80 -3.99 5.31 9.87
C ARG A 80 -3.12 6.41 9.28
N ASN A 81 -3.77 7.39 8.68
CA ASN A 81 -3.06 8.55 8.15
C ASN A 81 -2.64 9.45 9.30
N GLU A 82 -1.41 9.95 9.27
CA GLU A 82 -0.87 10.75 10.38
C GLU A 82 -0.61 12.20 10.02
N PHE A 83 -0.65 12.57 8.74
CA PHE A 83 -0.27 13.95 8.38
C PHE A 83 -1.44 14.80 7.91
N ARG A 84 -2.61 14.23 7.73
CA ARG A 84 -3.81 15.00 7.38
C ARG A 84 -4.84 14.79 8.47
N PRO A 85 -5.15 15.84 9.26
CA PRO A 85 -6.04 15.68 10.42
C PRO A 85 -7.39 15.07 10.10
N GLU A 86 -8.00 15.44 8.96
CA GLU A 86 -9.31 14.90 8.62
C GLU A 86 -9.28 13.41 8.30
N LEU A 87 -8.13 12.89 7.86
CA LEU A 87 -7.98 11.46 7.61
C LEU A 87 -7.59 10.73 8.90
N HIS A 88 -6.74 11.36 9.70
CA HIS A 88 -6.33 10.78 10.98
C HIS A 88 -7.53 10.53 11.89
N GLU A 89 -8.51 11.45 11.86
CA GLU A 89 -9.69 11.33 12.71
C GLU A 89 -10.53 10.10 12.38
N GLU A 90 -10.39 9.55 11.17
CA GLU A 90 -11.18 8.37 10.81
C GLU A 90 -10.68 7.10 11.49
N GLY A 91 -9.48 7.13 12.07
CA GLY A 91 -8.94 5.98 12.77
C GLY A 91 -8.28 4.99 11.84
N TYR A 92 -8.22 3.74 12.28
CA TYR A 92 -7.50 2.72 11.54
C TYR A 92 -8.37 2.03 10.51
N ALA A 93 -7.83 1.90 9.31
CA ALA A 93 -8.40 1.13 8.23
C ALA A 93 -7.70 -0.22 8.18
N ARG A 94 -8.18 -1.10 7.30
CA ARG A 94 -7.57 -2.40 7.07
C ARG A 94 -7.10 -2.44 5.62
N CYS A 95 -5.84 -2.77 5.41
CA CYS A 95 -5.28 -2.89 4.07
C CYS A 95 -4.79 -4.31 3.88
N VAL A 96 -5.35 -5.02 2.89
CA VAL A 96 -4.99 -6.40 2.60
C VAL A 96 -4.25 -6.42 1.27
N ILE A 97 -3.05 -7.00 1.27
CA ILE A 97 -2.23 -7.14 0.07
C ILE A 97 -2.11 -8.63 -0.20
N GLU A 98 -2.54 -9.07 -1.38
CA GLU A 98 -2.53 -10.48 -1.73
C GLU A 98 -1.80 -10.70 -3.04
N ILE A 99 -0.97 -11.74 -3.07
CA ILE A 99 -0.12 -12.09 -4.20
C ILE A 99 -0.43 -13.51 -4.62
N GLU A 100 -0.80 -13.69 -5.89
CA GLU A 100 -1.16 -15.01 -6.41
C GLU A 100 -0.43 -15.27 -7.72
N PRO A 101 0.21 -16.43 -7.87
CA PRO A 101 0.79 -16.80 -9.17
C PRO A 101 -0.33 -16.92 -10.20
N ALA A 102 -0.07 -16.44 -11.42
CA ALA A 102 -1.04 -16.50 -12.50
C ALA A 102 -0.31 -16.76 -13.81
N GLY A 103 0.27 -17.97 -13.93
CA GLY A 103 1.04 -18.33 -15.10
C GLY A 103 2.40 -17.65 -15.08
N GLU A 104 2.68 -16.86 -16.12
CA GLU A 104 3.96 -16.17 -16.21
C GLU A 104 3.93 -14.81 -15.55
N VAL A 105 2.83 -14.46 -14.91
CA VAL A 105 2.71 -13.20 -14.20
C VAL A 105 2.20 -13.47 -12.80
N VAL A 106 2.15 -12.42 -12.00
CA VAL A 106 1.62 -12.50 -10.64
C VAL A 106 0.45 -11.53 -10.54
N LYS A 107 -0.63 -12.00 -9.90
CA LYS A 107 -1.79 -11.14 -9.65
C LYS A 107 -1.60 -10.50 -8.29
N LEU A 108 -1.63 -9.18 -8.25
CA LEU A 108 -1.51 -8.41 -7.02
C LEU A 108 -2.84 -7.72 -6.75
N THR A 109 -3.38 -7.96 -5.57
CA THR A 109 -4.66 -7.35 -5.17
C THR A 109 -4.44 -6.54 -3.91
N ILE A 110 -4.91 -5.28 -3.92
CA ILE A 110 -4.95 -4.43 -2.74
C ILE A 110 -6.41 -4.21 -2.39
N THR A 111 -6.79 -4.46 -1.14
CA THR A 111 -8.14 -4.12 -0.65
C THR A 111 -7.96 -3.24 0.58
N HIS A 112 -8.49 -2.04 0.53
CA HIS A 112 -8.37 -1.06 1.61
C HIS A 112 -9.77 -0.70 2.05
N GLU A 113 -10.09 -0.89 3.34
CA GLU A 113 -11.45 -0.68 3.82
C GLU A 113 -11.45 -0.14 5.23
N ILE A 114 -12.55 0.54 5.58
CA ILE A 114 -12.73 1.09 6.92
C ILE A 114 -14.21 1.00 7.27
N ASP A 115 -14.52 0.80 8.54
CA ASP A 115 -15.89 0.63 8.98
C ASP A 115 -16.59 1.96 9.21
N ARG A 116 -16.78 2.69 8.12
CA ARG A 116 -17.56 3.93 8.14
C ARG A 116 -17.95 4.29 6.71
N PRO A 117 -19.10 4.92 6.51
CA PRO A 117 -19.51 5.33 5.17
C PRO A 117 -18.79 6.63 4.78
N GLY A 118 -18.66 6.85 3.49
CA GLY A 118 -18.13 8.11 2.96
C GLY A 118 -16.74 8.45 3.41
N SER A 119 -15.86 7.45 3.54
CA SER A 119 -14.52 7.66 4.07
C SER A 119 -13.67 8.53 3.13
N LYS A 120 -13.10 9.58 3.70
CA LYS A 120 -12.16 10.43 2.95
C LYS A 120 -10.81 9.73 2.80
N LEU A 121 -10.45 8.87 3.75
CA LEU A 121 -9.22 8.08 3.63
C LEU A 121 -9.32 7.13 2.44
N ILE A 122 -10.43 6.41 2.32
CA ILE A 122 -10.60 5.49 1.20
C ILE A 122 -10.61 6.23 -0.13
N GLU A 123 -11.23 7.40 -0.17
CA GLU A 123 -11.19 8.23 -1.38
C GLU A 123 -9.75 8.61 -1.73
N ALA A 124 -8.96 8.99 -0.73
CA ALA A 124 -7.56 9.40 -0.96
C ALA A 124 -6.72 8.24 -1.47
N VAL A 125 -6.83 7.06 -0.84
CA VAL A 125 -6.02 5.91 -1.26
C VAL A 125 -6.47 5.38 -2.62
N SER A 126 -7.74 5.58 -3.00
CA SER A 126 -8.22 5.14 -4.30
C SER A 126 -7.53 5.92 -5.43
N GLY A 127 -7.05 7.12 -5.16
CA GLY A 127 -6.24 7.86 -6.12
C GLY A 127 -4.76 7.54 -6.02
N GLY A 128 -4.30 7.12 -4.84
CA GLY A 128 -2.89 6.86 -4.61
C GLY A 128 -2.42 5.48 -5.07
N TRP A 129 -3.17 4.44 -4.71
CA TRP A 129 -2.75 3.07 -5.04
C TRP A 129 -2.49 2.85 -6.54
N PRO A 130 -3.35 3.32 -7.46
CA PRO A 130 -3.06 3.10 -8.88
C PRO A 130 -1.72 3.69 -9.34
N ARG A 131 -1.35 4.86 -8.80
CA ARG A 131 -0.07 5.48 -9.16
C ARG A 131 1.10 4.69 -8.61
N ILE A 132 0.99 4.28 -7.33
CA ILE A 132 2.04 3.52 -6.67
C ILE A 132 2.24 2.17 -7.35
N LEU A 133 1.14 1.47 -7.66
CA LEU A 133 1.24 0.14 -8.25
C LEU A 133 1.64 0.18 -9.72
N SER A 134 1.30 1.25 -10.44
CA SER A 134 1.80 1.42 -11.80
C SER A 134 3.31 1.61 -11.78
N SER A 135 3.82 2.36 -10.80
CA SER A 135 5.25 2.56 -10.66
C SER A 135 5.95 1.26 -10.26
N LEU A 136 5.35 0.50 -9.35
CA LEU A 136 5.89 -0.80 -8.95
C LEU A 136 5.95 -1.77 -10.12
N LYS A 137 4.85 -1.86 -10.88
CA LYS A 137 4.80 -2.74 -12.04
C LYS A 137 5.87 -2.35 -13.06
N THR A 138 6.00 -1.06 -13.33
CA THR A 138 6.98 -0.57 -14.28
C THR A 138 8.40 -0.89 -13.80
N LEU A 139 8.67 -0.69 -12.50
CA LEU A 139 9.98 -1.00 -11.95
C LEU A 139 10.32 -2.48 -12.12
N LEU A 140 9.37 -3.37 -11.80
CA LEU A 140 9.63 -4.80 -11.86
C LEU A 140 9.75 -5.30 -13.30
N GLU A 141 9.05 -4.68 -14.25
CA GLU A 141 9.06 -5.15 -15.62
C GLU A 141 10.15 -4.51 -16.47
N THR A 142 10.63 -3.30 -16.09
CA THR A 142 11.59 -2.58 -16.90
C THR A 142 12.85 -2.17 -16.15
N GLU A 143 12.88 -2.39 -14.83
CA GLU A 143 13.99 -1.98 -13.94
C GLU A 143 14.07 -0.47 -13.74
N MET A 144 13.05 0.27 -14.19
CA MET A 144 12.97 1.71 -13.98
C MET A 144 11.59 2.08 -13.45
N ALA A 145 11.56 2.76 -12.31
CA ALA A 145 10.30 3.22 -11.75
C ALA A 145 9.76 4.42 -12.53
N LEU A 146 8.47 4.71 -12.37
CA LEU A 146 7.88 5.89 -12.98
C LEU A 146 8.36 7.15 -12.25
N PRO A 147 8.42 8.27 -12.96
CA PRO A 147 8.65 9.55 -12.27
C PRO A 147 7.45 9.90 -11.42
N PRO A 148 7.58 10.83 -10.47
CA PRO A 148 6.44 11.22 -9.66
C PRO A 148 5.24 11.62 -10.51
N ILE A 149 4.06 11.19 -10.10
CA ILE A 149 2.83 11.43 -10.83
C ILE A 149 1.93 12.30 -9.98
N GLY A 150 1.49 13.37 -10.55
CA GLY A 150 0.60 14.20 -9.84
C GLY A 150 1.03 15.58 -9.76
N GLU A 151 0.76 15.81 -9.12
CA GLU A 151 0.98 16.64 -8.94
C GLU A 151 1.52 17.19 -8.18
N ARG A 152 1.69 17.57 -8.45
CA ARG A 152 2.18 17.93 -7.93
C ARG A 152 1.98 18.72 -7.21
N THR A 153 1.59 18.96 -7.08
CA THR A 153 1.19 19.51 -6.56
C THR A 153 1.22 19.81 -5.63
N ARG A 154 1.40 20.06 -5.45
CA ARG A 154 1.28 20.29 -4.79
C ARG A 154 1.31 20.67 -4.18
#